data_4f87f9560b5aecd5009a3c1a615584b0
#
_entry.id   4f87f9560b5aecd5009a3c1a615584b0
#
_cell.length_a   1.000
_cell.length_b   1.000
_cell.length_c   1.000
_cell.angle_alpha   90.00
_cell.angle_beta   90.00
_cell.angle_gamma   90.00
#
_symmetry.space_group_name_H-M   'P 1'
#
loop_
_entity.id
_entity.type
_entity.pdbx_description
1 polymer ?
#
loop_
_entity_poly.entity_id
_entity_poly.type
_entity_poly.pdbx_seq_one_letter_code
_entity_poly.pdbx_strand_id
1 'polypeptide(L)'
;MERNAGKKENRKSRYTKMVIRESLMELMKAKSILSVSVKDICDLADISRSTFYDHYKDQYDLLKQIEDETLAYFEDMLIRYKDKQTKKETSQMVEEMLTYIADNGNTIHVLLSENGDIGFQKKLLYHFVMHNQITKYFSENQNDETKPYYSVFIVHGAIGLIQHWLKNNMAMPVPQLAKLMMKWTEHQIKY
;
A
#
# COMPACT_ATOMS: atom_id res chain seq x y z
N MET A 1 -5.03 35.51 16.15
CA MET A 1 -5.33 35.29 14.73
C MET A 1 -4.03 35.14 13.97
N GLU A 2 -3.47 33.93 13.90
CA GLU A 2 -2.30 33.65 13.07
C GLU A 2 -2.76 32.71 11.96
N ARG A 3 -2.68 33.23 10.74
CA ARG A 3 -2.97 32.46 9.51
C ARG A 3 -1.77 31.54 9.24
N ASN A 4 -1.94 30.25 9.51
CA ASN A 4 -1.01 29.24 9.05
C ASN A 4 -1.22 29.06 7.53
N ALA A 5 -0.57 29.92 6.74
CA ALA A 5 -0.51 29.81 5.30
C ALA A 5 0.39 28.62 4.99
N GLY A 6 -0.20 27.49 4.62
CA GLY A 6 0.51 26.32 4.14
C GLY A 6 1.50 26.74 3.05
N LYS A 7 2.79 26.66 3.36
CA LYS A 7 3.90 26.99 2.47
C LYS A 7 3.83 26.00 1.30
N LYS A 8 3.39 26.47 0.13
CA LYS A 8 3.32 25.64 -1.10
C LYS A 8 4.71 25.05 -1.32
N GLU A 9 4.83 23.74 -1.16
CA GLU A 9 6.12 23.05 -1.28
C GLU A 9 6.75 23.32 -2.65
N ASN A 10 8.02 23.76 -2.66
CA ASN A 10 8.73 24.15 -3.87
C ASN A 10 8.91 22.91 -4.77
N ARG A 11 8.79 23.07 -6.08
CA ARG A 11 9.00 22.02 -7.09
C ARG A 11 10.33 21.28 -6.89
N LYS A 12 11.40 22.00 -6.55
CA LYS A 12 12.72 21.44 -6.25
C LYS A 12 12.67 20.51 -5.03
N SER A 13 11.99 20.91 -3.94
CA SER A 13 11.85 20.10 -2.73
C SER A 13 11.09 18.80 -3.01
N ARG A 14 10.00 18.86 -3.78
CA ARG A 14 9.24 17.66 -4.16
C ARG A 14 10.07 16.68 -4.99
N TYR A 15 10.83 17.19 -5.95
CA TYR A 15 11.75 16.37 -6.77
C TYR A 15 12.80 15.70 -5.90
N THR A 16 13.44 16.45 -4.98
CA THR A 16 14.44 15.91 -4.05
C THR A 16 13.86 14.80 -3.19
N LYS A 17 12.67 15.01 -2.60
CA LYS A 17 11.99 13.96 -1.82
C LYS A 17 11.69 12.71 -2.66
N MET A 18 11.24 12.88 -3.89
CA MET A 18 10.97 11.77 -4.80
C MET A 18 12.23 10.92 -5.04
N VAL A 19 13.36 11.55 -5.39
CA VAL A 19 14.61 10.84 -5.65
C VAL A 19 15.14 10.13 -4.40
N ILE A 20 15.05 10.76 -3.23
CA ILE A 20 15.42 10.14 -1.93
C ILE A 20 14.57 8.88 -1.66
N ARG A 21 13.25 8.96 -1.87
CA ARG A 21 12.31 7.85 -1.66
C ARG A 21 12.59 6.70 -2.63
N GLU A 22 12.76 6.99 -3.91
CA GLU A 22 13.10 6.00 -4.93
C GLU A 22 14.42 5.31 -4.61
N SER A 23 15.43 6.04 -4.15
CA SER A 23 16.71 5.48 -3.74
C SER A 23 16.60 4.54 -2.54
N LEU A 24 15.81 4.89 -1.52
CA LEU A 24 15.54 3.97 -0.41
C LEU A 24 14.85 2.70 -0.90
N MET A 25 13.80 2.83 -1.71
CA MET A 25 13.07 1.66 -2.23
C MET A 25 13.98 0.76 -3.07
N GLU A 26 14.87 1.33 -3.88
CA GLU A 26 15.81 0.55 -4.68
C GLU A 26 16.80 -0.23 -3.81
N LEU A 27 17.36 0.39 -2.77
CA LEU A 27 18.25 -0.27 -1.82
C LEU A 27 17.53 -1.38 -1.04
N MET A 28 16.28 -1.16 -0.67
CA MET A 28 15.49 -2.15 0.08
C MET A 28 15.00 -3.34 -0.77
N LYS A 29 15.16 -3.33 -2.09
CA LYS A 29 14.97 -4.55 -2.89
C LYS A 29 15.96 -5.64 -2.54
N ALA A 30 17.18 -5.27 -2.16
CA ALA A 30 18.27 -6.21 -1.91
C ALA A 30 18.56 -6.46 -0.42
N LYS A 31 18.18 -5.53 0.48
CA LYS A 31 18.52 -5.59 1.90
C LYS A 31 17.48 -4.90 2.77
N SER A 32 17.30 -5.38 4.00
CA SER A 32 16.37 -4.74 4.95
C SER A 32 16.84 -3.35 5.35
N ILE A 33 15.89 -2.53 5.86
CA ILE A 33 16.17 -1.17 6.36
C ILE A 33 17.29 -1.12 7.39
N LEU A 34 17.48 -2.17 8.19
CA LEU A 34 18.55 -2.27 9.19
C LEU A 34 19.96 -2.22 8.57
N SER A 35 20.08 -2.61 7.31
CA SER A 35 21.35 -2.63 6.55
C SER A 35 21.51 -1.45 5.59
N VAL A 36 20.53 -0.53 5.55
CA VAL A 36 20.59 0.69 4.72
C VAL A 36 21.07 1.86 5.57
N SER A 37 22.06 2.59 5.08
CA SER A 37 22.53 3.82 5.72
C SER A 37 22.09 5.07 4.97
N VAL A 38 22.04 6.22 5.67
CA VAL A 38 21.82 7.53 5.00
C VAL A 38 22.87 7.81 3.94
N LYS A 39 24.11 7.30 4.14
CA LYS A 39 25.16 7.42 3.12
C LYS A 39 24.77 6.70 1.82
N ASP A 40 24.31 5.45 1.92
CA ASP A 40 23.92 4.67 0.74
C ASP A 40 22.80 5.36 -0.05
N ILE A 41 21.82 5.94 0.67
CA ILE A 41 20.71 6.68 0.07
C ILE A 41 21.23 7.93 -0.65
N CYS A 42 22.08 8.71 0.01
CA CYS A 42 22.64 9.94 -0.56
C CYS A 42 23.50 9.66 -1.80
N ASP A 43 24.33 8.61 -1.73
CA ASP A 43 25.19 8.20 -2.84
C ASP A 43 24.36 7.77 -4.06
N LEU A 44 23.26 7.01 -3.83
CA LEU A 44 22.38 6.58 -4.92
C LEU A 44 21.49 7.73 -5.45
N ALA A 45 21.07 8.64 -4.59
CA ALA A 45 20.24 9.80 -4.94
C ALA A 45 21.03 10.96 -5.56
N ASP A 46 22.36 10.89 -5.58
CA ASP A 46 23.29 11.97 -5.99
C ASP A 46 22.99 13.29 -5.25
N ILE A 47 22.88 13.22 -3.92
CA ILE A 47 22.64 14.38 -3.06
C ILE A 47 23.63 14.44 -1.89
N SER A 48 23.79 15.63 -1.30
CA SER A 48 24.54 15.78 -0.06
C SER A 48 23.74 15.24 1.15
N ARG A 49 24.44 14.81 2.22
CA ARG A 49 23.81 14.45 3.49
C ARG A 49 23.03 15.62 4.09
N SER A 50 23.51 16.85 3.94
CA SER A 50 22.79 18.06 4.39
C SER A 50 21.42 18.14 3.72
N THR A 51 21.36 17.90 2.38
CA THR A 51 20.10 17.87 1.64
C THR A 51 19.15 16.77 2.14
N PHE A 52 19.67 15.60 2.50
CA PHE A 52 18.87 14.55 3.10
C PHE A 52 18.27 15.00 4.44
N TYR A 53 19.10 15.55 5.34
CA TYR A 53 18.67 15.99 6.67
C TYR A 53 17.76 17.22 6.66
N ASP A 54 17.69 17.96 5.56
CA ASP A 54 16.67 19.01 5.36
C ASP A 54 15.25 18.43 5.23
N HIS A 55 15.12 17.12 4.94
CA HIS A 55 13.83 16.44 4.70
C HIS A 55 13.50 15.33 5.69
N TYR A 56 14.50 14.58 6.15
CA TYR A 56 14.32 13.38 6.97
C TYR A 56 15.38 13.33 8.08
N LYS A 57 15.01 12.80 9.25
CA LYS A 57 15.92 12.63 10.40
C LYS A 57 16.95 11.53 10.14
N ASP A 58 16.48 10.41 9.57
CA ASP A 58 17.25 9.23 9.26
C ASP A 58 16.49 8.34 8.26
N GLN A 59 17.03 7.19 7.91
CA GLN A 59 16.40 6.23 6.98
C GLN A 59 15.11 5.61 7.56
N TYR A 60 14.99 5.53 8.87
CA TYR A 60 13.77 4.99 9.49
C TYR A 60 12.62 5.99 9.45
N ASP A 61 12.90 7.27 9.68
CA ASP A 61 11.94 8.36 9.53
C ASP A 61 11.43 8.44 8.08
N LEU A 62 12.34 8.30 7.10
CA LEU A 62 12.00 8.25 5.69
C LEU A 62 11.07 7.06 5.37
N LEU A 63 11.43 5.83 5.80
CA LEU A 63 10.60 4.64 5.58
C LEU A 63 9.23 4.81 6.23
N LYS A 64 9.21 5.28 7.49
CA LYS A 64 7.97 5.52 8.22
C LYS A 64 7.04 6.50 7.50
N GLN A 65 7.55 7.58 6.93
CA GLN A 65 6.73 8.53 6.18
C GLN A 65 6.13 7.88 4.92
N ILE A 66 6.89 7.02 4.22
CA ILE A 66 6.39 6.27 3.05
C ILE A 66 5.26 5.31 3.48
N GLU A 67 5.44 4.61 4.57
CA GLU A 67 4.46 3.68 5.13
C GLU A 67 3.19 4.40 5.59
N ASP A 68 3.33 5.49 6.35
CA ASP A 68 2.21 6.28 6.86
C ASP A 68 1.38 6.88 5.71
N GLU A 69 2.03 7.38 4.64
CA GLU A 69 1.33 7.89 3.46
C GLU A 69 0.60 6.77 2.70
N THR A 70 1.21 5.60 2.59
CA THR A 70 0.58 4.43 1.96
C THR A 70 -0.64 3.96 2.73
N LEU A 71 -0.54 3.87 4.06
CA LEU A 71 -1.67 3.53 4.93
C LEU A 71 -2.78 4.58 4.82
N ALA A 72 -2.43 5.86 4.90
CA ALA A 72 -3.41 6.96 4.82
C ALA A 72 -4.21 6.93 3.50
N TYR A 73 -3.57 6.58 2.37
CA TYR A 73 -4.27 6.40 1.10
C TYR A 73 -5.32 5.29 1.17
N PHE A 74 -4.95 4.12 1.69
CA PHE A 74 -5.88 3.00 1.82
C PHE A 74 -6.99 3.28 2.83
N GLU A 75 -6.68 3.94 3.94
CA GLU A 75 -7.69 4.37 4.93
C GLU A 75 -8.72 5.33 4.31
N ASP A 76 -8.26 6.36 3.59
CA ASP A 76 -9.14 7.30 2.88
C ASP A 76 -10.01 6.58 1.84
N MET A 77 -9.43 5.67 1.07
CA MET A 77 -10.17 4.84 0.12
C MET A 77 -11.25 4.01 0.83
N LEU A 78 -10.93 3.33 1.92
CA LEU A 78 -11.89 2.54 2.68
C LEU A 78 -13.02 3.41 3.26
N ILE A 79 -12.71 4.63 3.72
CA ILE A 79 -13.73 5.60 4.19
C ILE A 79 -14.66 6.00 3.06
N ARG A 80 -14.12 6.32 1.86
CA ARG A 80 -14.92 6.74 0.69
C ARG A 80 -15.89 5.65 0.21
N TYR A 81 -15.56 4.38 0.44
CA TYR A 81 -16.39 3.23 0.06
C TYR A 81 -17.20 2.66 1.22
N LYS A 82 -17.17 3.24 2.42
CA LYS A 82 -17.78 2.69 3.66
C LYS A 82 -19.26 2.34 3.51
N ASP A 83 -20.03 3.16 2.83
CA ASP A 83 -21.48 2.99 2.66
C ASP A 83 -21.87 2.43 1.27
N LYS A 84 -20.86 2.12 0.44
CA LYS A 84 -21.02 1.60 -0.91
C LYS A 84 -20.92 0.07 -0.88
N GLN A 85 -22.04 -0.62 -1.06
CA GLN A 85 -22.14 -2.06 -0.83
C GLN A 85 -22.62 -2.85 -2.05
N THR A 86 -22.80 -2.17 -3.19
CA THR A 86 -23.16 -2.87 -4.42
C THR A 86 -21.96 -3.57 -5.06
N LYS A 87 -22.20 -4.65 -5.80
CA LYS A 87 -21.17 -5.33 -6.59
C LYS A 87 -20.35 -4.37 -7.46
N LYS A 88 -21.02 -3.41 -8.09
CA LYS A 88 -20.37 -2.40 -8.94
C LYS A 88 -19.41 -1.53 -8.14
N GLU A 89 -19.84 -1.04 -6.99
CA GLU A 89 -19.02 -0.18 -6.13
C GLU A 89 -17.84 -0.94 -5.52
N THR A 90 -18.05 -2.20 -5.11
CA THR A 90 -16.95 -3.06 -4.63
C THR A 90 -15.93 -3.32 -5.75
N SER A 91 -16.40 -3.59 -6.98
CA SER A 91 -15.51 -3.75 -8.13
C SER A 91 -14.71 -2.49 -8.44
N GLN A 92 -15.34 -1.31 -8.35
CA GLN A 92 -14.67 -0.03 -8.52
C GLN A 92 -13.60 0.22 -7.44
N MET A 93 -13.89 -0.12 -6.19
CA MET A 93 -12.93 -0.01 -5.09
C MET A 93 -11.71 -0.93 -5.33
N VAL A 94 -11.93 -2.18 -5.73
CA VAL A 94 -10.84 -3.12 -6.03
C VAL A 94 -10.00 -2.60 -7.20
N GLU A 95 -10.63 -2.06 -8.23
CA GLU A 95 -9.94 -1.50 -9.40
C GLU A 95 -9.13 -0.24 -9.05
N GLU A 96 -9.68 0.66 -8.23
CA GLU A 96 -8.97 1.84 -7.70
C GLU A 96 -7.76 1.43 -6.85
N MET A 97 -7.93 0.44 -5.97
CA MET A 97 -6.84 -0.11 -5.14
C MET A 97 -5.71 -0.68 -6.01
N LEU A 98 -6.05 -1.50 -6.99
CA LEU A 98 -5.06 -2.11 -7.89
C LEU A 98 -4.37 -1.06 -8.79
N THR A 99 -5.08 -0.01 -9.20
CA THR A 99 -4.51 1.10 -9.96
C THR A 99 -3.47 1.85 -9.12
N TYR A 100 -3.80 2.18 -7.87
CA TYR A 100 -2.83 2.79 -6.96
C TYR A 100 -1.60 1.90 -6.74
N ILE A 101 -1.81 0.59 -6.56
CA ILE A 101 -0.72 -0.38 -6.42
C ILE A 101 0.14 -0.42 -7.69
N ALA A 102 -0.46 -0.37 -8.87
CA ALA A 102 0.28 -0.34 -10.14
C ALA A 102 1.13 0.93 -10.29
N ASP A 103 0.53 2.09 -10.00
CA ASP A 103 1.22 3.39 -10.08
C ASP A 103 2.37 3.51 -9.07
N ASN A 104 2.31 2.78 -7.96
CA ASN A 104 3.32 2.74 -6.90
C ASN A 104 4.03 1.38 -6.80
N GLY A 105 4.07 0.61 -7.88
CA GLY A 105 4.45 -0.80 -7.88
C GLY A 105 5.79 -1.09 -7.23
N ASN A 106 6.81 -0.26 -7.46
CA ASN A 106 8.12 -0.43 -6.82
C ASN A 106 8.05 -0.29 -5.29
N THR A 107 7.39 0.74 -4.80
CA THR A 107 7.21 0.99 -3.37
C THR A 107 6.41 -0.14 -2.72
N ILE A 108 5.25 -0.48 -3.26
CA ILE A 108 4.38 -1.51 -2.69
C ILE A 108 5.05 -2.88 -2.72
N HIS A 109 5.79 -3.21 -3.79
CA HIS A 109 6.55 -4.46 -3.86
C HIS A 109 7.56 -4.58 -2.70
N VAL A 110 8.33 -3.50 -2.44
CA VAL A 110 9.30 -3.47 -1.35
C VAL A 110 8.62 -3.56 0.01
N LEU A 111 7.58 -2.77 0.27
CA LEU A 111 6.86 -2.75 1.53
C LEU A 111 6.20 -4.11 1.86
N LEU A 112 5.76 -4.85 0.85
CA LEU A 112 5.14 -6.18 1.01
C LEU A 112 6.15 -7.33 0.88
N SER A 113 7.44 -7.06 0.63
CA SER A 113 8.49 -8.09 0.54
C SER A 113 8.99 -8.53 1.92
N GLU A 114 9.88 -9.53 1.93
CA GLU A 114 10.59 -9.97 3.13
C GLU A 114 11.55 -8.90 3.70
N ASN A 115 11.97 -7.94 2.88
CA ASN A 115 12.80 -6.80 3.30
C ASN A 115 11.98 -5.63 3.85
N GLY A 116 10.65 -5.66 3.69
CA GLY A 116 9.73 -4.66 4.24
C GLY A 116 9.53 -4.78 5.75
N ASP A 117 8.94 -3.75 6.36
CA ASP A 117 8.63 -3.77 7.80
C ASP A 117 7.43 -4.69 8.08
N ILE A 118 7.65 -5.72 8.89
CA ILE A 118 6.60 -6.64 9.35
C ILE A 118 5.52 -5.90 10.15
N GLY A 119 5.89 -4.86 10.89
CA GLY A 119 4.95 -4.01 11.65
C GLY A 119 3.98 -3.28 10.71
N PHE A 120 4.49 -2.73 9.61
CA PHE A 120 3.68 -2.12 8.57
C PHE A 120 2.74 -3.14 7.91
N GLN A 121 3.25 -4.30 7.50
CA GLN A 121 2.43 -5.36 6.88
C GLN A 121 1.30 -5.82 7.80
N LYS A 122 1.56 -5.97 9.11
CA LYS A 122 0.53 -6.29 10.12
C LYS A 122 -0.51 -5.18 10.27
N LYS A 123 -0.09 -3.91 10.26
CA LYS A 123 -1.03 -2.77 10.30
C LYS A 123 -1.93 -2.76 9.06
N LEU A 124 -1.34 -2.88 7.87
CA LEU A 124 -2.08 -2.92 6.62
C LEU A 124 -3.13 -4.05 6.63
N LEU A 125 -2.71 -5.26 7.02
CA LEU A 125 -3.59 -6.42 7.14
C LEU A 125 -4.73 -6.16 8.15
N TYR A 126 -4.41 -5.61 9.31
CA TYR A 126 -5.40 -5.26 10.34
C TYR A 126 -6.43 -4.27 9.81
N HIS A 127 -6.00 -3.21 9.13
CA HIS A 127 -6.92 -2.24 8.54
C HIS A 127 -7.90 -2.89 7.57
N PHE A 128 -7.42 -3.71 6.65
CA PHE A 128 -8.29 -4.39 5.68
C PHE A 128 -9.22 -5.43 6.31
N VAL A 129 -8.77 -6.17 7.32
CA VAL A 129 -9.60 -7.15 8.03
C VAL A 129 -10.66 -6.46 8.89
N MET A 130 -10.28 -5.39 9.62
CA MET A 130 -11.18 -4.73 10.57
C MET A 130 -12.19 -3.80 9.91
N HIS A 131 -11.81 -3.12 8.82
CA HIS A 131 -12.75 -2.25 8.10
C HIS A 131 -13.78 -3.02 7.26
N ASN A 132 -13.69 -4.34 7.19
CA ASN A 132 -14.76 -5.29 6.84
C ASN A 132 -15.60 -4.99 5.56
N GLN A 133 -15.17 -4.05 4.73
CA GLN A 133 -15.99 -3.55 3.61
C GLN A 133 -15.83 -4.42 2.37
N ILE A 134 -14.60 -4.89 2.11
CA ILE A 134 -14.35 -5.87 1.05
C ILE A 134 -15.11 -7.17 1.38
N THR A 135 -15.11 -7.55 2.66
CA THR A 135 -15.76 -8.78 3.10
C THR A 135 -17.25 -8.63 3.35
N LYS A 136 -17.75 -7.41 3.64
CA LYS A 136 -19.17 -7.17 3.91
C LYS A 136 -20.04 -7.52 2.70
N TYR A 137 -19.66 -7.09 1.50
CA TYR A 137 -20.35 -7.49 0.26
C TYR A 137 -20.36 -9.00 0.06
N PHE A 138 -19.24 -9.67 0.37
CA PHE A 138 -19.11 -11.11 0.18
C PHE A 138 -19.63 -11.94 1.35
N SER A 139 -19.86 -11.34 2.54
CA SER A 139 -20.27 -12.04 3.75
C SER A 139 -21.76 -11.94 4.06
N GLU A 140 -22.57 -11.27 3.23
CA GLU A 140 -24.03 -11.15 3.48
C GLU A 140 -24.74 -12.49 3.65
N ASN A 141 -24.21 -13.56 3.05
CA ASN A 141 -24.74 -14.91 3.14
C ASN A 141 -23.95 -15.84 4.09
N GLN A 142 -22.99 -15.31 4.86
CA GLN A 142 -22.21 -16.08 5.80
C GLN A 142 -22.80 -16.01 7.20
N ASN A 143 -22.73 -17.13 7.94
CA ASN A 143 -23.09 -17.16 9.34
C ASN A 143 -22.17 -16.24 10.15
N ASP A 144 -22.67 -15.51 11.17
CA ASP A 144 -21.88 -14.52 11.92
C ASP A 144 -20.59 -15.10 12.51
N GLU A 145 -20.58 -16.36 12.92
CA GLU A 145 -19.42 -17.05 13.47
C GLU A 145 -18.30 -17.31 12.43
N THR A 146 -18.62 -17.42 11.16
CA THR A 146 -17.66 -17.73 10.09
C THR A 146 -17.08 -16.48 9.40
N LYS A 147 -17.75 -15.34 9.53
CA LYS A 147 -17.31 -14.06 8.92
C LYS A 147 -15.85 -13.67 9.22
N PRO A 148 -15.33 -13.77 10.46
CA PRO A 148 -13.94 -13.41 10.73
C PRO A 148 -12.94 -14.27 9.98
N TYR A 149 -13.19 -15.58 9.90
CA TYR A 149 -12.32 -16.53 9.17
C TYR A 149 -12.31 -16.24 7.67
N TYR A 150 -13.50 -15.96 7.11
CA TYR A 150 -13.65 -15.58 5.73
C TYR A 150 -12.89 -14.28 5.42
N SER A 151 -13.00 -13.26 6.27
CA SER A 151 -12.29 -11.99 6.13
C SER A 151 -10.77 -12.19 6.09
N VAL A 152 -10.26 -12.98 7.02
CA VAL A 152 -8.83 -13.33 7.08
C VAL A 152 -8.39 -14.03 5.80
N PHE A 153 -9.15 -15.03 5.33
CA PHE A 153 -8.83 -15.78 4.12
C PHE A 153 -8.79 -14.88 2.89
N ILE A 154 -9.81 -14.03 2.69
CA ILE A 154 -9.90 -13.13 1.53
C ILE A 154 -8.75 -12.11 1.53
N VAL A 155 -8.47 -11.48 2.67
CA VAL A 155 -7.42 -10.45 2.75
C VAL A 155 -6.03 -11.06 2.52
N HIS A 156 -5.72 -12.21 3.14
CA HIS A 156 -4.44 -12.88 2.91
C HIS A 156 -4.30 -13.38 1.48
N GLY A 157 -5.36 -13.95 0.90
CA GLY A 157 -5.39 -14.35 -0.50
C GLY A 157 -5.16 -13.18 -1.45
N ALA A 158 -5.81 -12.04 -1.20
CA ALA A 158 -5.63 -10.83 -1.98
C ALA A 158 -4.19 -10.29 -1.89
N ILE A 159 -3.60 -10.24 -0.70
CA ILE A 159 -2.19 -9.79 -0.52
C ILE A 159 -1.24 -10.74 -1.26
N GLY A 160 -1.39 -12.05 -1.12
CA GLY A 160 -0.55 -13.03 -1.82
C GLY A 160 -0.68 -12.92 -3.34
N LEU A 161 -1.88 -12.67 -3.86
CA LEU A 161 -2.12 -12.46 -5.28
C LEU A 161 -1.46 -11.16 -5.78
N ILE A 162 -1.57 -10.07 -5.01
CA ILE A 162 -0.93 -8.79 -5.32
C ILE A 162 0.61 -8.93 -5.32
N GLN A 163 1.19 -9.60 -4.32
CA GLN A 163 2.63 -9.88 -4.27
C GLN A 163 3.08 -10.68 -5.50
N HIS A 164 2.33 -11.72 -5.87
CA HIS A 164 2.61 -12.51 -7.08
C HIS A 164 2.53 -11.67 -8.35
N TRP A 165 1.52 -10.83 -8.47
CA TRP A 165 1.32 -9.93 -9.61
C TRP A 165 2.46 -8.90 -9.75
N LEU A 166 2.87 -8.26 -8.66
CA LEU A 166 4.00 -7.33 -8.62
C LEU A 166 5.31 -8.03 -8.98
N LYS A 167 5.56 -9.23 -8.44
CA LYS A 167 6.76 -10.04 -8.74
C LYS A 167 6.85 -10.43 -10.22
N ASN A 168 5.70 -10.57 -10.90
CA ASN A 168 5.62 -10.87 -12.33
C ASN A 168 5.45 -9.59 -13.19
N ASN A 169 6.00 -8.46 -12.74
CA ASN A 169 6.00 -7.19 -13.46
C ASN A 169 4.60 -6.74 -13.92
N MET A 170 3.59 -7.04 -13.11
CA MET A 170 2.19 -6.64 -13.37
C MET A 170 1.70 -7.09 -14.76
N ALA A 171 2.08 -8.29 -15.19
CA ALA A 171 1.79 -8.81 -16.53
C ALA A 171 0.29 -8.86 -16.86
N MET A 172 -0.58 -9.02 -15.84
CA MET A 172 -2.03 -8.96 -16.04
C MET A 172 -2.51 -7.51 -15.88
N PRO A 173 -3.28 -6.96 -16.85
CA PRO A 173 -3.87 -5.62 -16.71
C PRO A 173 -4.80 -5.49 -15.50
N VAL A 174 -4.79 -4.32 -14.85
CA VAL A 174 -5.59 -4.01 -13.64
C VAL A 174 -7.06 -4.43 -13.78
N PRO A 175 -7.80 -4.12 -14.87
CA PRO A 175 -9.21 -4.51 -14.98
C PRO A 175 -9.42 -6.03 -15.02
N GLN A 176 -8.46 -6.77 -15.59
CA GLN A 176 -8.53 -8.24 -15.64
C GLN A 176 -8.27 -8.85 -14.27
N LEU A 177 -7.28 -8.34 -13.54
CA LEU A 177 -6.96 -8.78 -12.18
C LEU A 177 -8.12 -8.48 -11.23
N ALA A 178 -8.68 -7.27 -11.27
CA ALA A 178 -9.85 -6.89 -10.48
C ALA A 178 -11.05 -7.84 -10.74
N LYS A 179 -11.35 -8.11 -12.00
CA LYS A 179 -12.42 -9.05 -12.38
C LYS A 179 -12.15 -10.47 -11.85
N LEU A 180 -10.90 -10.92 -11.89
CA LEU A 180 -10.49 -12.22 -11.38
C LEU A 180 -10.67 -12.31 -9.86
N MET A 181 -10.22 -11.30 -9.12
CA MET A 181 -10.39 -11.19 -7.67
C MET A 181 -11.87 -11.23 -7.28
N MET A 182 -12.69 -10.41 -7.94
CA MET A 182 -14.14 -10.40 -7.71
C MET A 182 -14.79 -11.76 -7.98
N LYS A 183 -14.44 -12.41 -9.08
CA LYS A 183 -14.97 -13.75 -9.44
C LYS A 183 -14.63 -14.79 -8.39
N TRP A 184 -13.41 -14.81 -7.89
CA TRP A 184 -12.99 -15.82 -6.90
C TRP A 184 -13.64 -15.59 -5.54
N THR A 185 -13.82 -14.35 -5.12
CA THR A 185 -14.55 -14.04 -3.88
C THR A 185 -16.03 -14.38 -3.97
N GLU A 186 -16.68 -14.26 -5.13
CA GLU A 186 -18.08 -14.62 -5.32
C GLU A 186 -18.35 -16.14 -5.34
N HIS A 187 -17.43 -16.93 -5.88
CA HIS A 187 -17.61 -18.39 -6.01
C HIS A 187 -17.45 -19.16 -4.68
N GLN A 188 -16.85 -18.57 -3.67
CA GLN A 188 -16.71 -19.19 -2.34
C GLN A 188 -18.03 -19.20 -1.53
N ILE A 189 -19.09 -18.55 -2.02
CA ILE A 189 -20.37 -18.35 -1.29
C ILE A 189 -21.45 -19.39 -1.66
N LYS A 190 -21.13 -20.34 -2.53
CA LYS A 190 -22.15 -21.30 -3.07
C LYS A 190 -22.15 -22.67 -2.40
N TYR A 191 -21.84 -22.77 -1.09
CA TYR A 191 -21.99 -24.01 -0.33
C TYR A 191 -22.89 -23.82 0.89
#